data_95ff514a0ee5f60ef8bd2a534794b79c
#
_entry.id   95ff514a0ee5f60ef8bd2a534794b79c
#
_cell.length_a   1.000
_cell.length_b   1.000
_cell.length_c   1.000
_cell.angle_alpha   90.00
_cell.angle_beta   90.00
_cell.angle_gamma   90.00
#
_symmetry.space_group_name_H-M   'P 1'
#
loop_
_entity.id
_entity.type
_entity.pdbx_description
1 polymer ?
#
loop_
_entity_poly.entity_id
_entity_poly.type
_entity_poly.pdbx_seq_one_letter_code
_entity_poly.pdbx_strand_id
1 'polypeptide(L)'
;VFALTHHVLLQFAARRSGHDQWFSDYAILGDDICIADKSVADSYFLIMTTLLGVEINLSKSLVSTCGVMEFAKRLVSPEFEYSPLGAKNIVLCLKDRIHLPSLFLDAVVKGELITKEIAEKL
;
A
#
# COMPACT_ATOMS: atom_id res chain seq x y z
N VAL A 1 5.01 2.11 -20.03
CA VAL A 1 4.23 3.29 -20.41
C VAL A 1 3.17 3.60 -19.35
N PHE A 2 2.32 2.64 -18.97
CA PHE A 2 1.25 2.85 -17.98
C PHE A 2 1.76 3.41 -16.63
N ALA A 3 2.79 2.80 -16.05
CA ALA A 3 3.35 3.24 -14.77
C ALA A 3 3.89 4.68 -14.84
N LEU A 4 4.61 5.02 -15.91
CA LEU A 4 5.14 6.37 -16.11
C LEU A 4 4.02 7.40 -16.25
N THR A 5 2.99 7.09 -17.03
CA THR A 5 1.82 7.96 -17.19
C THR A 5 1.12 8.18 -15.85
N HIS A 6 0.99 7.13 -15.04
CA HIS A 6 0.38 7.19 -13.71
C HIS A 6 1.16 8.11 -12.75
N HIS A 7 2.49 8.01 -12.75
CA HIS A 7 3.36 8.92 -11.98
C HIS A 7 3.21 10.39 -12.44
N VAL A 8 3.18 10.64 -13.74
CA VAL A 8 2.99 12.00 -14.29
C VAL A 8 1.64 12.58 -13.86
N LEU A 9 0.58 11.81 -13.93
CA LEU A 9 -0.76 12.25 -13.51
C LEU A 9 -0.80 12.60 -12.02
N LEU A 10 -0.12 11.82 -11.17
CA LEU A 10 -0.03 12.12 -9.76
C LEU A 10 0.79 13.39 -9.48
N GLN A 11 1.92 13.58 -10.14
CA GLN A 11 2.71 14.82 -10.01
C GLN A 11 1.92 16.03 -10.47
N PHE A 12 1.09 15.90 -11.52
CA PHE A 12 0.19 16.95 -11.94
C PHE A 12 -0.88 17.28 -10.88
N ALA A 13 -1.46 16.25 -10.24
CA ALA A 13 -2.38 16.41 -9.13
C ALA A 13 -1.73 17.11 -7.93
N ALA A 14 -0.48 16.76 -7.59
CA ALA A 14 0.29 17.40 -6.54
C ALA A 14 0.54 18.88 -6.82
N ARG A 15 0.92 19.23 -8.06
CA ARG A 15 1.09 20.64 -8.44
C ARG A 15 -0.20 21.44 -8.35
N ARG A 16 -1.32 20.87 -8.74
CA ARG A 16 -2.64 21.51 -8.57
C ARG A 16 -3.01 21.72 -7.10
N SER A 17 -2.48 20.90 -6.21
CA SER A 17 -2.71 20.99 -4.75
C SER A 17 -1.74 21.93 -4.03
N GLY A 18 -0.82 22.60 -4.78
CA GLY A 18 0.11 23.59 -4.23
C GLY A 18 1.52 23.06 -3.92
N HIS A 19 1.86 21.84 -4.36
CA HIS A 19 3.22 21.32 -4.24
C HIS A 19 4.08 21.80 -5.41
N ASP A 20 4.97 22.75 -5.17
CA ASP A 20 5.84 23.33 -6.21
C ASP A 20 7.02 22.43 -6.57
N GLN A 21 7.40 21.53 -5.67
CA GLN A 21 8.48 20.57 -5.85
C GLN A 21 7.96 19.17 -6.12
N TRP A 22 8.87 18.25 -6.37
CA TRP A 22 8.55 16.84 -6.54
C TRP A 22 7.85 16.28 -5.30
N PHE A 23 6.63 15.79 -5.47
CA PHE A 23 5.88 15.14 -4.41
C PHE A 23 6.32 13.67 -4.31
N SER A 24 6.71 13.22 -3.13
CA SER A 24 7.26 11.88 -2.89
C SER A 24 6.38 10.99 -1.99
N ASP A 25 5.36 11.54 -1.32
CA ASP A 25 4.58 10.85 -0.31
C ASP A 25 3.45 10.02 -0.93
N TYR A 26 3.84 9.13 -1.84
CA TYR A 26 2.94 8.21 -2.53
C TYR A 26 3.67 6.93 -2.97
N ALA A 27 2.90 5.89 -3.29
CA ALA A 27 3.39 4.67 -3.91
C ALA A 27 2.43 4.22 -5.02
N ILE A 28 2.98 3.71 -6.11
CA ILE A 28 2.23 3.17 -7.25
C ILE A 28 2.76 1.79 -7.61
N LEU A 29 1.87 0.83 -7.77
CA LEU A 29 2.17 -0.50 -8.28
C LEU A 29 1.05 -0.98 -9.20
N GLY A 30 1.28 -0.92 -10.52
CA GLY A 30 0.24 -1.22 -11.50
C GLY A 30 -0.93 -0.25 -11.38
N ASP A 31 -2.09 -0.74 -11.04
CA ASP A 31 -3.32 0.00 -10.78
C ASP A 31 -3.51 0.39 -9.31
N ASP A 32 -2.71 -0.18 -8.40
CA ASP A 32 -2.72 0.19 -6.98
C ASP A 32 -1.99 1.52 -6.76
N ILE A 33 -2.62 2.41 -6.00
CA ILE A 33 -2.04 3.68 -5.59
C ILE A 33 -2.31 3.97 -4.12
N CYS A 34 -1.31 4.50 -3.42
CA CYS A 34 -1.44 5.02 -2.07
C CYS A 34 -0.90 6.46 -2.04
N ILE A 35 -1.66 7.40 -1.52
CA ILE A 35 -1.30 8.82 -1.44
C ILE A 35 -1.42 9.26 0.01
N ALA A 36 -0.34 9.80 0.58
CA ALA A 36 -0.28 10.21 1.99
C ALA A 36 -0.74 11.66 2.24
N ASP A 37 -1.15 12.38 1.21
CA ASP A 37 -1.70 13.74 1.32
C ASP A 37 -3.13 13.78 0.79
N LYS A 38 -4.05 14.26 1.64
CA LYS A 38 -5.48 14.32 1.30
C LYS A 38 -5.76 15.28 0.15
N SER A 39 -5.11 16.43 0.09
CA SER A 39 -5.34 17.41 -0.98
C SER A 39 -4.88 16.91 -2.33
N VAL A 40 -3.75 16.21 -2.35
CA VAL A 40 -3.25 15.52 -3.56
C VAL A 40 -4.16 14.38 -3.96
N ALA A 41 -4.65 13.58 -3.02
CA ALA A 41 -5.58 12.50 -3.28
C ALA A 41 -6.91 12.99 -3.87
N ASP A 42 -7.48 14.08 -3.32
CA ASP A 42 -8.70 14.71 -3.82
C ASP A 42 -8.51 15.26 -5.26
N SER A 43 -7.36 15.91 -5.53
CA SER A 43 -7.02 16.40 -6.87
C SER A 43 -6.81 15.26 -7.86
N TYR A 44 -6.14 14.19 -7.45
CA TYR A 44 -5.95 12.99 -8.26
C TYR A 44 -7.29 12.33 -8.61
N PHE A 45 -8.17 12.17 -7.61
CA PHE A 45 -9.51 11.63 -7.82
C PHE A 45 -10.29 12.47 -8.85
N LEU A 46 -10.26 13.81 -8.72
CA LEU A 46 -10.92 14.71 -9.65
C LEU A 46 -10.37 14.59 -11.07
N ILE A 47 -9.06 14.52 -11.24
CA ILE A 47 -8.42 14.36 -12.54
C ILE A 47 -8.83 13.02 -13.19
N MET A 48 -8.76 11.94 -12.45
CA MET A 48 -9.09 10.60 -12.96
C MET A 48 -10.56 10.50 -13.37
N THR A 49 -11.47 10.97 -12.54
CA THR A 49 -12.90 10.83 -12.77
C THR A 49 -13.46 11.86 -13.75
N THR A 50 -13.08 13.13 -13.62
CA THR A 50 -13.67 14.22 -14.38
C THR A 50 -12.98 14.46 -15.73
N LEU A 51 -11.64 14.46 -15.75
CA LEU A 51 -10.88 14.74 -16.96
C LEU A 51 -10.65 13.50 -17.82
N LEU A 52 -10.35 12.37 -17.19
CA LEU A 52 -10.00 11.13 -17.89
C LEU A 52 -11.17 10.15 -17.99
N GLY A 53 -12.28 10.38 -17.27
CA GLY A 53 -13.45 9.50 -17.28
C GLY A 53 -13.18 8.09 -16.74
N VAL A 54 -12.16 7.93 -15.90
CA VAL A 54 -11.81 6.64 -15.29
C VAL A 54 -12.67 6.41 -14.04
N GLU A 55 -13.31 5.26 -13.98
CA GLU A 55 -14.05 4.86 -12.79
C GLU A 55 -13.11 4.38 -11.69
N ILE A 56 -13.19 5.03 -10.52
CA ILE A 56 -12.48 4.60 -9.32
C ILE A 56 -13.46 3.85 -8.41
N ASN A 57 -13.12 2.61 -8.07
CA ASN A 57 -13.93 1.79 -7.20
C ASN A 57 -13.77 2.18 -5.73
N LEU A 58 -14.65 3.08 -5.27
CA LEU A 58 -14.62 3.57 -3.89
C LEU A 58 -14.89 2.49 -2.85
N SER A 59 -15.61 1.43 -3.19
CA SER A 59 -15.88 0.32 -2.27
C SER A 59 -14.64 -0.54 -1.99
N LYS A 60 -13.63 -0.47 -2.86
CA LYS A 60 -12.32 -1.12 -2.70
C LYS A 60 -11.22 -0.15 -2.27
N SER A 61 -11.55 1.12 -2.10
CA SER A 61 -10.59 2.16 -1.73
C SER A 61 -10.65 2.41 -0.23
N LEU A 62 -9.50 2.39 0.42
CA LEU A 62 -9.36 2.69 1.83
C LEU A 62 -9.00 4.17 2.02
N VAL A 63 -9.82 4.90 2.75
CA VAL A 63 -9.51 6.26 3.20
C VAL A 63 -9.32 6.23 4.72
N SER A 64 -8.14 6.62 5.18
CA SER A 64 -7.77 6.56 6.59
C SER A 64 -7.30 7.92 7.10
N THR A 65 -7.69 8.25 8.32
CA THR A 65 -7.21 9.44 9.06
C THR A 65 -6.15 9.09 10.11
N CYS A 66 -5.90 7.80 10.34
CA CYS A 66 -4.98 7.29 11.35
C CYS A 66 -3.72 6.63 10.77
N GLY A 67 -3.44 6.83 9.48
CA GLY A 67 -2.24 6.30 8.84
C GLY A 67 -2.30 4.82 8.45
N VAL A 68 -3.47 4.18 8.50
CA VAL A 68 -3.65 2.83 7.99
C VAL A 68 -3.74 2.87 6.47
N MET A 69 -3.00 2.02 5.78
CA MET A 69 -3.03 1.91 4.33
C MET A 69 -3.12 0.45 3.88
N GLU A 70 -3.78 0.24 2.75
CA GLU A 70 -3.72 -1.01 2.00
C GLU A 70 -3.02 -0.74 0.67
N PHE A 71 -1.92 -1.47 0.43
CA PHE A 71 -1.13 -1.34 -0.79
C PHE A 71 -0.50 -2.67 -1.15
N ALA A 72 -0.59 -3.07 -2.41
CA ALA A 72 -0.02 -4.33 -2.91
C ALA A 72 -0.46 -5.55 -2.09
N LYS A 73 -1.73 -5.61 -1.69
CA LYS A 73 -2.32 -6.65 -0.83
C LYS A 73 -1.74 -6.73 0.59
N ARG A 74 -1.11 -5.67 1.04
CA ARG A 74 -0.61 -5.52 2.41
C ARG A 74 -1.41 -4.45 3.13
N LEU A 75 -1.85 -4.77 4.35
CA LEU A 75 -2.52 -3.83 5.24
C LEU A 75 -1.54 -3.42 6.33
N VAL A 76 -1.17 -2.15 6.35
CA VAL A 76 -0.12 -1.60 7.22
C VAL A 76 -0.65 -0.38 7.98
N SER A 77 -0.30 -0.28 9.25
CA SER A 77 -0.44 0.92 10.07
C SER A 77 0.95 1.44 10.47
N PRO A 78 1.06 2.64 11.06
CA PRO A 78 2.34 3.13 11.58
C PRO A 78 3.01 2.21 12.62
N GLU A 79 2.20 1.41 13.32
CA GLU A 79 2.66 0.54 14.41
C GLU A 79 2.74 -0.93 14.02
N PHE A 80 1.86 -1.40 13.13
CA PHE A 80 1.71 -2.81 12.83
C PHE A 80 1.48 -3.09 11.34
N GLU A 81 1.93 -4.26 10.91
CA GLU A 81 1.51 -4.86 9.65
C GLU A 81 0.52 -6.00 9.93
N TYR A 82 -0.70 -5.87 9.39
CA TYR A 82 -1.79 -6.84 9.55
C TYR A 82 -1.87 -7.84 8.40
N SER A 83 -0.93 -7.81 7.47
CA SER A 83 -0.97 -8.66 6.29
C SER A 83 -0.87 -10.13 6.66
N PRO A 84 -1.80 -10.99 6.21
CA PRO A 84 -1.75 -12.41 6.50
C PRO A 84 -0.57 -13.09 5.80
N LEU A 85 -0.12 -14.21 6.33
CA LEU A 85 0.80 -15.09 5.62
C LEU A 85 0.13 -15.59 4.34
N GLY A 86 0.90 -15.66 3.25
CA GLY A 86 0.39 -16.11 1.97
C GLY A 86 -0.10 -17.56 2.03
N ALA A 87 -1.38 -17.81 1.76
CA ALA A 87 -1.95 -19.14 1.75
C ALA A 87 -1.17 -20.12 0.86
N LYS A 88 -0.64 -19.64 -0.27
CA LYS A 88 0.23 -20.43 -1.16
C LYS A 88 1.49 -20.92 -0.44
N ASN A 89 2.14 -20.06 0.34
CA ASN A 89 3.35 -20.43 1.08
C ASN A 89 3.05 -21.48 2.17
N ILE A 90 1.91 -21.34 2.84
CA ILE A 90 1.45 -22.32 3.84
C ILE A 90 1.22 -23.68 3.18
N VAL A 91 0.50 -23.71 2.05
CA VAL A 91 0.21 -24.97 1.33
C VAL A 91 1.50 -25.62 0.81
N LEU A 92 2.46 -24.83 0.32
CA LEU A 92 3.77 -25.34 -0.12
C LEU A 92 4.54 -25.98 1.04
N CYS A 93 4.53 -25.36 2.23
CA CYS A 93 5.17 -25.92 3.41
C CYS A 93 4.52 -27.21 3.91
N LEU A 94 3.21 -27.36 3.76
CA LEU A 94 2.49 -28.58 4.10
C LEU A 94 2.82 -29.74 3.13
N LYS A 95 3.14 -29.41 1.87
CA LYS A 95 3.54 -30.41 0.87
C LYS A 95 5.01 -30.81 0.97
N ASP A 96 5.88 -29.84 1.21
CA ASP A 96 7.32 -30.07 1.31
C ASP A 96 7.97 -29.10 2.29
N ARG A 97 8.63 -29.65 3.29
CA ARG A 97 9.30 -28.91 4.37
C ARG A 97 10.46 -28.02 3.89
N ILE A 98 10.95 -28.21 2.68
CA ILE A 98 12.00 -27.38 2.08
C ILE A 98 11.57 -25.89 1.99
N HIS A 99 10.27 -25.62 1.98
CA HIS A 99 9.71 -24.27 1.94
C HIS A 99 9.56 -23.61 3.32
N LEU A 100 9.82 -24.31 4.42
CA LEU A 100 9.73 -23.77 5.79
C LEU A 100 10.58 -22.52 6.02
N PRO A 101 11.85 -22.43 5.56
CA PRO A 101 12.64 -21.21 5.75
C PRO A 101 12.01 -19.99 5.10
N SER A 102 11.41 -20.15 3.91
CA SER A 102 10.73 -19.06 3.20
C SER A 102 9.47 -18.58 3.93
N LEU A 103 8.67 -19.52 4.47
CA LEU A 103 7.50 -19.18 5.29
C LEU A 103 7.92 -18.50 6.59
N PHE A 104 8.98 -18.99 7.23
CA PHE A 104 9.50 -18.41 8.46
C PHE A 104 10.01 -16.97 8.24
N LEU A 105 10.74 -16.72 7.15
CA LEU A 105 11.17 -15.37 6.78
C LEU A 105 9.99 -14.44 6.53
N ASP A 106 8.97 -14.91 5.82
CA ASP A 106 7.74 -14.12 5.58
C ASP A 106 7.02 -13.80 6.91
N ALA A 107 6.95 -14.76 7.83
CA ALA A 107 6.37 -14.56 9.15
C ALA A 107 7.19 -13.58 10.01
N VAL A 108 8.53 -13.67 9.97
CA VAL A 108 9.41 -12.76 10.72
C VAL A 108 9.28 -11.33 10.19
N VAL A 109 9.34 -11.14 8.88
CA VAL A 109 9.22 -9.81 8.25
C VAL A 109 7.87 -9.16 8.58
N LYS A 110 6.77 -9.93 8.52
CA LYS A 110 5.42 -9.44 8.81
C LYS A 110 5.13 -9.33 10.30
N GLY A 111 5.76 -10.15 11.12
CA GLY A 111 5.54 -10.23 12.57
C GLY A 111 6.57 -9.48 13.41
N GLU A 112 7.59 -8.87 12.82
CA GLU A 112 8.71 -8.28 13.56
C GLU A 112 8.26 -7.20 14.55
N LEU A 113 7.28 -6.39 14.18
CA LEU A 113 6.70 -5.37 15.04
C LEU A 113 5.91 -5.99 16.21
N ILE A 114 5.16 -7.06 15.93
CA ILE A 114 4.37 -7.78 16.95
C ILE A 114 5.28 -8.48 17.96
N THR A 115 6.36 -9.11 17.48
CA THR A 115 7.32 -9.80 18.37
C THR A 115 8.06 -8.83 19.28
N LYS A 116 8.41 -7.64 18.80
CA LYS A 116 9.01 -6.60 19.65
C LYS A 116 8.06 -6.16 20.76
N GLU A 117 6.80 -5.91 20.43
CA GLU A 117 5.81 -5.50 21.43
C GLU A 117 5.54 -6.58 22.48
N ILE A 118 5.48 -7.85 22.09
CA ILE A 118 5.35 -8.98 23.03
C ILE A 118 6.58 -9.07 23.92
N ALA A 119 7.78 -8.93 23.36
CA ALA A 119 9.03 -8.98 24.13
C ALA A 119 9.15 -7.83 25.14
N GLU A 120 8.64 -6.65 24.83
CA GLU A 120 8.62 -5.51 25.75
C GLU A 120 7.59 -5.66 26.88
N LYS A 121 6.55 -6.48 26.69
CA LYS A 121 5.51 -6.76 27.71
C LYS A 121 5.79 -7.99 28.57
N LEU A 122 6.77 -8.80 28.22
CA LEU A 122 7.23 -9.97 28.97
C LEU A 122 8.42 -9.62 29.89
#